data_7f9e452dbc687321a6743383929fc37d
#
_entry.id   7f9e452dbc687321a6743383929fc37d
#
_cell.length_a   1.000
_cell.length_b   1.000
_cell.length_c   1.000
_cell.angle_alpha   90.00
_cell.angle_beta   90.00
_cell.angle_gamma   90.00
#
_symmetry.space_group_name_H-M   'P 1'
#
loop_
_entity.id
_entity.type
_entity.pdbx_description
1 polymer ?
#
loop_
_entity_poly.entity_id
_entity_poly.type
_entity_poly.pdbx_seq_one_letter_code
_entity_poly.pdbx_strand_id
1 'polypeptide(L)'
;MYNTKKMIPQLHSWYEKQKRPLPWRKTTDPYKIWLSEVMLQQTQVKTVIPYYNRWLNELPTLKAVADTTLEKTLKLWEGLGYYARCRNFYKACQIVEKEFSGHIPESKKLFLKLPGVGEYTAAAVLSIAFGKQYPVLDGNVYRVMARLLAFNGNRREGNRVFLNTLEEWIVEKTDPGDFNQALMDYGSLICT
;
A
#
# COMPACT_ATOMS: atom_id res chain seq x y z
N MET A 1 -6.84 0.47 29.22
CA MET A 1 -6.80 -0.54 28.14
C MET A 1 -7.91 -0.20 27.16
N TYR A 2 -7.58 0.15 25.91
CA TYR A 2 -8.60 0.52 24.91
C TYR A 2 -9.45 -0.70 24.58
N ASN A 3 -10.76 -0.52 24.48
CA ASN A 3 -11.67 -1.60 24.14
C ASN A 3 -11.67 -1.79 22.60
N THR A 4 -10.69 -2.53 22.10
CA THR A 4 -10.50 -2.84 20.67
C THR A 4 -11.72 -3.50 20.05
N LYS A 5 -12.46 -4.32 20.82
CA LYS A 5 -13.70 -4.96 20.38
C LYS A 5 -14.79 -3.98 19.93
N LYS A 6 -14.77 -2.73 20.44
CA LYS A 6 -15.69 -1.68 19.99
C LYS A 6 -15.08 -0.80 18.93
N MET A 7 -13.78 -0.53 19.02
CA MET A 7 -13.09 0.43 18.16
C MET A 7 -12.96 -0.06 16.71
N ILE A 8 -12.59 -1.32 16.49
CA ILE A 8 -12.40 -1.86 15.14
C ILE A 8 -13.71 -1.86 14.33
N PRO A 9 -14.87 -2.33 14.85
CA PRO A 9 -16.14 -2.21 14.16
C PRO A 9 -16.56 -0.76 13.87
N GLN A 10 -16.26 0.18 14.78
CA GLN A 10 -16.54 1.60 14.56
C GLN A 10 -15.67 2.20 13.44
N LEU A 11 -14.38 1.87 13.41
CA LEU A 11 -13.46 2.28 12.35
C LEU A 11 -13.93 1.75 10.99
N HIS A 12 -14.32 0.48 10.92
CA HIS A 12 -14.84 -0.14 9.71
C HIS A 12 -16.15 0.54 9.26
N SER A 13 -17.11 0.74 10.17
CA SER A 13 -18.38 1.42 9.84
C SER A 13 -18.17 2.87 9.37
N TRP A 14 -17.19 3.56 9.94
CA TRP A 14 -16.79 4.90 9.49
C TRP A 14 -16.17 4.83 8.09
N TYR A 15 -15.24 3.90 7.86
CA TYR A 15 -14.57 3.74 6.58
C TYR A 15 -15.55 3.45 5.45
N GLU A 16 -16.51 2.55 5.63
CA GLU A 16 -17.54 2.26 4.63
C GLU A 16 -18.31 3.52 4.16
N LYS A 17 -18.51 4.46 5.06
CA LYS A 17 -19.23 5.73 4.77
C LYS A 17 -18.34 6.83 4.21
N GLN A 18 -17.04 6.83 4.54
CA GLN A 18 -16.13 7.95 4.32
C GLN A 18 -14.95 7.62 3.42
N LYS A 19 -14.81 6.37 2.96
CA LYS A 19 -13.69 5.94 2.13
C LYS A 19 -13.57 6.79 0.87
N ARG A 20 -12.38 7.28 0.61
CA ARG A 20 -12.08 8.09 -0.57
C ARG A 20 -12.30 7.28 -1.86
N PRO A 21 -13.00 7.80 -2.88
CA PRO A 21 -13.28 7.09 -4.13
C PRO A 21 -12.04 7.08 -5.05
N LEU A 22 -10.95 6.45 -4.59
CA LEU A 22 -9.69 6.39 -5.33
C LEU A 22 -9.72 5.32 -6.42
N PRO A 23 -9.10 5.55 -7.61
CA PRO A 23 -9.13 4.59 -8.73
C PRO A 23 -8.64 3.20 -8.35
N TRP A 24 -7.56 3.11 -7.57
CA TRP A 24 -6.97 1.84 -7.11
C TRP A 24 -7.75 1.12 -6.02
N ARG A 25 -8.81 1.73 -5.48
CA ARG A 25 -9.76 1.09 -4.54
C ARG A 25 -10.93 0.40 -5.23
N LYS A 26 -11.02 0.53 -6.55
CA LYS A 26 -12.07 -0.10 -7.38
C LYS A 26 -11.63 -1.45 -7.95
N THR A 27 -10.52 -1.99 -7.48
CA THR A 27 -9.92 -3.21 -8.02
C THR A 27 -9.20 -3.99 -6.91
N THR A 28 -9.15 -5.30 -7.08
CA THR A 28 -8.31 -6.23 -6.30
C THR A 28 -7.11 -6.74 -7.10
N ASP A 29 -6.91 -6.24 -8.33
CA ASP A 29 -5.77 -6.59 -9.18
C ASP A 29 -4.44 -6.18 -8.51
N PRO A 30 -3.58 -7.15 -8.15
CA PRO A 30 -2.36 -6.87 -7.39
C PRO A 30 -1.36 -5.98 -8.15
N TYR A 31 -1.34 -6.03 -9.48
CA TYR A 31 -0.51 -5.13 -10.29
C TYR A 31 -0.96 -3.68 -10.12
N LYS A 32 -2.25 -3.42 -10.22
CA LYS A 32 -2.82 -2.07 -10.12
C LYS A 32 -2.67 -1.49 -8.73
N ILE A 33 -2.85 -2.31 -7.70
CA ILE A 33 -2.62 -1.93 -6.30
C ILE A 33 -1.14 -1.63 -6.07
N TRP A 34 -0.23 -2.51 -6.53
CA TRP A 34 1.21 -2.30 -6.39
C TRP A 34 1.69 -1.02 -7.10
N LEU A 35 1.22 -0.78 -8.32
CA LEU A 35 1.51 0.46 -9.06
C LEU A 35 1.13 1.69 -8.23
N SER A 36 -0.08 1.72 -7.65
CA SER A 36 -0.54 2.85 -6.84
C SER A 36 0.33 3.05 -5.61
N GLU A 37 0.69 1.98 -4.90
CA GLU A 37 1.55 2.05 -3.71
C GLU A 37 2.94 2.61 -4.05
N VAL A 38 3.51 2.21 -5.19
CA VAL A 38 4.79 2.76 -5.64
C VAL A 38 4.68 4.24 -6.03
N MET A 39 3.60 4.64 -6.72
CA MET A 39 3.37 6.03 -7.09
C MET A 39 3.11 6.94 -5.88
N LEU A 40 2.47 6.42 -4.84
CA LEU A 40 2.13 7.16 -3.62
C LEU A 40 3.32 7.40 -2.67
N GLN A 41 4.44 6.67 -2.85
CA GLN A 41 5.64 6.92 -2.05
C GLN A 41 6.09 8.38 -2.19
N GLN A 42 5.99 9.16 -1.10
CA GLN A 42 6.37 10.58 -1.05
C GLN A 42 5.65 11.49 -2.09
N THR A 43 4.48 11.07 -2.57
CA THR A 43 3.69 11.84 -3.53
C THR A 43 2.24 11.92 -3.09
N GLN A 44 1.63 13.10 -3.19
CA GLN A 44 0.25 13.31 -2.76
C GLN A 44 -0.74 12.60 -3.69
N VAL A 45 -1.84 12.09 -3.11
CA VAL A 45 -2.92 11.39 -3.82
C VAL A 45 -3.42 12.15 -5.05
N LYS A 46 -3.71 13.44 -4.91
CA LYS A 46 -4.21 14.28 -6.01
C LYS A 46 -3.26 14.34 -7.22
N THR A 47 -1.95 14.27 -6.95
CA THR A 47 -0.93 14.24 -8.00
C THR A 47 -0.85 12.86 -8.66
N VAL A 48 -1.02 11.77 -7.89
CA VAL A 48 -0.90 10.41 -8.40
C VAL A 48 -2.05 10.02 -9.33
N ILE A 49 -3.28 10.45 -9.07
CA ILE A 49 -4.48 10.03 -9.84
C ILE A 49 -4.30 10.16 -11.36
N PRO A 50 -3.91 11.32 -11.93
CA PRO A 50 -3.76 11.46 -13.37
C PRO A 50 -2.62 10.58 -13.93
N TYR A 51 -1.54 10.39 -13.19
CA TYR A 51 -0.43 9.51 -13.60
C TYR A 51 -0.83 8.03 -13.60
N TYR A 52 -1.53 7.58 -12.59
CA TYR A 52 -2.04 6.23 -12.49
C TYR A 52 -2.98 5.89 -13.65
N ASN A 53 -3.92 6.76 -13.96
CA ASN A 53 -4.85 6.56 -15.07
C ASN A 53 -4.10 6.54 -16.42
N ARG A 54 -3.20 7.50 -16.67
CA ARG A 54 -2.38 7.56 -17.88
C ARG A 54 -1.53 6.30 -18.05
N TRP A 55 -0.91 5.84 -16.95
CA TRP A 55 -0.10 4.62 -16.97
C TRP A 55 -0.93 3.39 -17.34
N LEU A 56 -2.09 3.20 -16.72
CA LEU A 56 -2.93 2.04 -16.99
C LEU A 56 -3.58 2.05 -18.38
N ASN A 57 -3.78 3.21 -18.98
CA ASN A 57 -4.24 3.30 -20.38
C ASN A 57 -3.19 2.77 -21.35
N GLU A 58 -1.90 3.00 -21.09
CA GLU A 58 -0.79 2.58 -21.95
C GLU A 58 -0.23 1.19 -21.60
N LEU A 59 -0.23 0.86 -20.32
CA LEU A 59 0.36 -0.35 -19.73
C LEU A 59 -0.65 -0.99 -18.75
N PRO A 60 -1.73 -1.60 -19.27
CA PRO A 60 -2.85 -2.09 -18.45
C PRO A 60 -2.53 -3.31 -17.59
N THR A 61 -1.44 -4.03 -17.88
CA THR A 61 -1.03 -5.27 -17.21
C THR A 61 0.44 -5.25 -16.82
N LEU A 62 0.82 -6.08 -15.86
CA LEU A 62 2.22 -6.31 -15.48
C LEU A 62 3.05 -6.75 -16.70
N LYS A 63 2.51 -7.66 -17.51
CA LYS A 63 3.15 -8.12 -18.73
C LYS A 63 3.42 -6.97 -19.71
N ALA A 64 2.48 -6.06 -19.90
CA ALA A 64 2.68 -4.88 -20.75
C ALA A 64 3.85 -4.01 -20.27
N VAL A 65 4.06 -3.92 -18.93
CA VAL A 65 5.24 -3.23 -18.35
C VAL A 65 6.52 -4.03 -18.62
N ALA A 66 6.50 -5.34 -18.44
CA ALA A 66 7.67 -6.18 -18.64
C ALA A 66 8.15 -6.19 -20.10
N ASP A 67 7.21 -6.17 -21.05
CA ASP A 67 7.47 -6.24 -22.50
C ASP A 67 7.84 -4.89 -23.12
N THR A 68 7.62 -3.76 -22.41
CA THR A 68 7.94 -2.43 -22.93
C THR A 68 9.39 -2.03 -22.64
N THR A 69 9.80 -0.84 -23.06
CA THR A 69 11.12 -0.29 -22.76
C THR A 69 11.13 0.54 -21.48
N LEU A 70 12.28 0.59 -20.82
CA LEU A 70 12.46 1.49 -19.66
C LEU A 70 12.19 2.96 -20.05
N GLU A 71 12.57 3.37 -21.25
CA GLU A 71 12.36 4.74 -21.74
C GLU A 71 10.87 5.09 -21.79
N LYS A 72 10.02 4.19 -22.33
CA LYS A 72 8.56 4.40 -22.34
C LYS A 72 7.99 4.52 -20.93
N THR A 73 8.43 3.68 -19.99
CA THR A 73 7.99 3.75 -18.60
C THR A 73 8.40 5.05 -17.92
N LEU A 74 9.63 5.53 -18.15
CA LEU A 74 10.12 6.80 -17.64
C LEU A 74 9.37 7.99 -18.26
N LYS A 75 9.00 7.92 -19.52
CA LYS A 75 8.19 8.96 -20.19
C LYS A 75 6.79 9.07 -19.58
N LEU A 76 6.15 7.93 -19.26
CA LEU A 76 4.85 7.91 -18.56
C LEU A 76 4.95 8.43 -17.13
N TRP A 77 6.13 8.33 -16.50
CA TRP A 77 6.41 8.78 -15.15
C TRP A 77 6.85 10.24 -15.07
N GLU A 78 7.16 10.86 -16.22
CA GLU A 78 7.75 12.22 -16.30
C GLU A 78 6.88 13.24 -15.56
N GLY A 79 7.50 13.96 -14.62
CA GLY A 79 6.86 14.95 -13.75
C GLY A 79 6.41 14.42 -12.38
N LEU A 80 6.33 13.10 -12.16
CA LEU A 80 5.97 12.53 -10.86
C LEU A 80 7.14 12.57 -9.84
N GLY A 81 8.38 12.67 -10.32
CA GLY A 81 9.58 12.68 -9.49
C GLY A 81 10.01 11.32 -8.96
N TYR A 82 11.10 11.30 -8.19
CA TYR A 82 11.64 10.07 -7.57
C TYR A 82 11.76 8.90 -8.56
N TYR A 83 12.40 9.11 -9.69
CA TYR A 83 12.47 8.18 -10.83
C TYR A 83 13.08 6.80 -10.50
N ALA A 84 13.80 6.67 -9.39
CA ALA A 84 14.27 5.37 -8.91
C ALA A 84 13.10 4.40 -8.65
N ARG A 85 11.93 4.89 -8.23
CA ARG A 85 10.71 4.08 -8.03
C ARG A 85 10.26 3.46 -9.35
N CYS A 86 10.19 4.26 -10.42
CA CYS A 86 9.82 3.78 -11.75
C CYS A 86 10.80 2.72 -12.25
N ARG A 87 12.11 2.97 -12.15
CA ARG A 87 13.15 2.01 -12.55
C ARG A 87 13.06 0.69 -11.78
N ASN A 88 12.87 0.77 -10.47
CA ASN A 88 12.73 -0.42 -9.63
C ASN A 88 11.46 -1.19 -9.96
N PHE A 89 10.33 -0.50 -10.14
CA PHE A 89 9.06 -1.11 -10.50
C PHE A 89 9.13 -1.82 -11.86
N TYR A 90 9.72 -1.17 -12.87
CA TYR A 90 9.97 -1.77 -14.18
C TYR A 90 10.79 -3.06 -14.08
N LYS A 91 11.95 -3.02 -13.39
CA LYS A 91 12.78 -4.21 -13.16
C LYS A 91 12.03 -5.30 -12.41
N ALA A 92 11.26 -4.92 -11.40
CA ALA A 92 10.47 -5.87 -10.62
C ALA A 92 9.40 -6.55 -11.47
N CYS A 93 8.71 -5.83 -12.36
CA CYS A 93 7.77 -6.42 -13.31
C CYS A 93 8.44 -7.42 -14.26
N GLN A 94 9.65 -7.13 -14.73
CA GLN A 94 10.42 -8.08 -15.57
C GLN A 94 10.78 -9.36 -14.81
N ILE A 95 11.18 -9.23 -13.53
CA ILE A 95 11.46 -10.40 -12.67
C ILE A 95 10.18 -11.21 -12.46
N VAL A 96 9.06 -10.56 -12.16
CA VAL A 96 7.78 -11.25 -11.93
C VAL A 96 7.33 -11.99 -13.20
N GLU A 97 7.46 -11.37 -14.36
CA GLU A 97 7.12 -12.05 -15.63
C GLU A 97 8.02 -13.26 -15.86
N LYS A 98 9.33 -13.12 -15.69
CA LYS A 98 10.31 -14.17 -15.99
C LYS A 98 10.33 -15.31 -14.97
N GLU A 99 10.29 -15.00 -13.67
CA GLU A 99 10.52 -15.96 -12.60
C GLU A 99 9.25 -16.48 -11.94
N PHE A 100 8.14 -15.75 -12.09
CA PHE A 100 6.85 -16.06 -11.48
C PHE A 100 5.71 -16.14 -12.51
N SER A 101 6.03 -16.27 -13.82
CA SER A 101 5.04 -16.38 -14.90
C SER A 101 3.97 -15.28 -14.87
N GLY A 102 4.38 -14.06 -14.58
CA GLY A 102 3.49 -12.90 -14.50
C GLY A 102 2.64 -12.79 -13.23
N HIS A 103 2.76 -13.73 -12.30
CA HIS A 103 2.01 -13.74 -11.05
C HIS A 103 2.80 -13.11 -9.91
N ILE A 104 2.29 -12.04 -9.34
CA ILE A 104 2.91 -11.41 -8.17
C ILE A 104 2.92 -12.42 -7.01
N PRO A 105 4.10 -12.71 -6.39
CA PRO A 105 4.18 -13.73 -5.36
C PRO A 105 3.42 -13.33 -4.10
N GLU A 106 2.53 -14.22 -3.62
CA GLU A 106 1.77 -14.03 -2.38
C GLU A 106 2.63 -14.26 -1.12
N SER A 107 3.80 -14.83 -1.28
CA SER A 107 4.78 -14.98 -0.18
C SER A 107 5.48 -13.65 0.07
N LYS A 108 5.31 -13.09 1.27
CA LYS A 108 6.00 -11.85 1.68
C LYS A 108 7.51 -11.96 1.51
N LYS A 109 8.10 -13.12 1.86
CA LYS A 109 9.54 -13.39 1.71
C LYS A 109 10.01 -13.31 0.25
N LEU A 110 9.20 -13.78 -0.70
CA LEU A 110 9.54 -13.71 -2.13
C LEU A 110 9.29 -12.30 -2.66
N PHE A 111 8.19 -11.67 -2.28
CA PHE A 111 7.86 -10.32 -2.75
C PHE A 111 8.87 -9.27 -2.28
N LEU A 112 9.39 -9.39 -1.07
CA LEU A 112 10.46 -8.52 -0.54
C LEU A 112 11.79 -8.62 -1.31
N LYS A 113 12.01 -9.67 -2.11
CA LYS A 113 13.21 -9.77 -2.94
C LYS A 113 13.15 -8.91 -4.20
N LEU A 114 11.97 -8.42 -4.57
CA LEU A 114 11.79 -7.60 -5.77
C LEU A 114 12.34 -6.18 -5.56
N PRO A 115 12.98 -5.61 -6.59
CA PRO A 115 13.51 -4.25 -6.53
C PRO A 115 12.45 -3.23 -6.10
N GLY A 116 12.75 -2.40 -5.10
CA GLY A 116 11.87 -1.33 -4.62
C GLY A 116 10.71 -1.78 -3.74
N VAL A 117 10.59 -3.07 -3.42
CA VAL A 117 9.60 -3.59 -2.49
C VAL A 117 10.18 -3.62 -1.08
N GLY A 118 9.69 -2.74 -0.23
CA GLY A 118 9.97 -2.72 1.21
C GLY A 118 8.84 -3.35 2.03
N GLU A 119 9.05 -3.45 3.35
CA GLU A 119 8.09 -4.03 4.30
C GLU A 119 6.69 -3.41 4.17
N TYR A 120 6.61 -2.08 4.07
CA TYR A 120 5.35 -1.36 3.88
C TYR A 120 4.65 -1.77 2.57
N THR A 121 5.37 -1.69 1.44
CA THR A 121 4.78 -2.02 0.12
C THR A 121 4.31 -3.47 0.08
N ALA A 122 5.11 -4.39 0.63
CA ALA A 122 4.74 -5.80 0.71
C ALA A 122 3.48 -6.00 1.55
N ALA A 123 3.41 -5.39 2.74
CA ALA A 123 2.24 -5.49 3.62
C ALA A 123 0.98 -4.92 2.95
N ALA A 124 1.08 -3.73 2.33
CA ALA A 124 -0.04 -3.07 1.66
C ALA A 124 -0.58 -3.92 0.49
N VAL A 125 0.29 -4.32 -0.43
CA VAL A 125 -0.15 -5.12 -1.60
C VAL A 125 -0.71 -6.47 -1.17
N LEU A 126 -0.04 -7.17 -0.26
CA LEU A 126 -0.48 -8.49 0.16
C LEU A 126 -1.78 -8.47 0.98
N SER A 127 -2.00 -7.44 1.78
CA SER A 127 -3.26 -7.31 2.50
C SER A 127 -4.42 -6.87 1.61
N ILE A 128 -4.20 -5.88 0.73
CA ILE A 128 -5.29 -5.30 -0.08
C ILE A 128 -5.66 -6.22 -1.25
N ALA A 129 -4.67 -6.83 -1.93
CA ALA A 129 -4.93 -7.66 -3.11
C ALA A 129 -5.22 -9.12 -2.78
N PHE A 130 -4.60 -9.65 -1.71
CA PHE A 130 -4.65 -11.08 -1.41
C PHE A 130 -5.26 -11.42 -0.04
N GLY A 131 -5.75 -10.43 0.70
CA GLY A 131 -6.37 -10.63 2.00
C GLY A 131 -5.43 -11.19 3.07
N LYS A 132 -4.10 -11.00 2.92
CA LYS A 132 -3.14 -11.49 3.91
C LYS A 132 -3.12 -10.58 5.14
N GLN A 133 -3.01 -11.17 6.31
CA GLN A 133 -3.03 -10.45 7.60
C GLN A 133 -1.69 -9.74 7.89
N TYR A 134 -1.32 -8.79 7.05
CA TYR A 134 -0.14 -7.96 7.22
C TYR A 134 -0.56 -6.51 7.50
N PRO A 135 -0.32 -5.98 8.72
CA PRO A 135 -0.61 -4.60 9.01
C PRO A 135 0.35 -3.65 8.30
N VAL A 136 -0.16 -2.48 7.92
CA VAL A 136 0.66 -1.39 7.38
C VAL A 136 0.93 -0.34 8.45
N LEU A 137 2.12 0.26 8.41
CA LEU A 137 2.51 1.35 9.28
C LEU A 137 3.18 2.47 8.45
N ASP A 138 2.35 3.34 7.87
CA ASP A 138 2.80 4.58 7.25
C ASP A 138 2.85 5.74 8.26
N GLY A 139 3.14 6.95 7.79
CA GLY A 139 3.16 8.14 8.64
C GLY A 139 1.80 8.50 9.26
N ASN A 140 0.70 8.21 8.55
CA ASN A 140 -0.65 8.47 9.03
C ASN A 140 -1.04 7.47 10.12
N VAL A 141 -0.85 6.18 9.85
CA VAL A 141 -1.10 5.11 10.83
C VAL A 141 -0.23 5.28 12.08
N TYR A 142 1.05 5.62 11.90
CA TYR A 142 1.94 5.90 13.04
C TYR A 142 1.39 7.01 13.92
N ARG A 143 0.94 8.11 13.34
CA ARG A 143 0.35 9.25 14.07
C ARG A 143 -0.92 8.86 14.83
N VAL A 144 -1.81 8.08 14.19
CA VAL A 144 -3.00 7.54 14.83
C VAL A 144 -2.63 6.68 16.03
N MET A 145 -1.73 5.72 15.85
CA MET A 145 -1.30 4.79 16.90
C MET A 145 -0.60 5.52 18.07
N ALA A 146 0.29 6.46 17.74
CA ALA A 146 0.99 7.24 18.76
C ALA A 146 0.02 8.02 19.66
N ARG A 147 -0.98 8.68 19.08
CA ARG A 147 -2.01 9.41 19.83
C ARG A 147 -2.93 8.48 20.60
N LEU A 148 -3.38 7.41 19.96
CA LEU A 148 -4.28 6.43 20.56
C LEU A 148 -3.66 5.75 21.77
N LEU A 149 -2.38 5.40 21.70
CA LEU A 149 -1.66 4.72 22.79
C LEU A 149 -0.94 5.69 23.75
N ALA A 150 -1.11 7.00 23.57
CA ALA A 150 -0.39 8.05 24.33
C ALA A 150 1.14 7.78 24.36
N PHE A 151 1.68 7.33 23.23
CA PHE A 151 3.07 6.91 23.11
C PHE A 151 4.01 8.11 23.03
N ASN A 152 5.03 8.14 23.88
CA ASN A 152 6.02 9.21 23.97
C ASN A 152 7.47 8.73 23.78
N GLY A 153 7.67 7.49 23.32
CA GLY A 153 8.98 6.92 23.02
C GLY A 153 9.54 7.37 21.65
N ASN A 154 10.71 6.85 21.30
CA ASN A 154 11.33 7.14 20.03
C ASN A 154 10.68 6.37 18.85
N ARG A 155 11.01 6.77 17.60
CA ARG A 155 10.42 6.21 16.38
C ARG A 155 10.64 4.70 16.25
N ARG A 156 11.82 4.20 16.64
CA ARG A 156 12.15 2.77 16.50
C ARG A 156 11.31 1.91 17.45
N GLU A 157 11.15 2.36 18.67
CA GLU A 157 10.29 1.71 19.67
C GLU A 157 8.83 1.77 19.24
N GLY A 158 8.36 2.94 18.80
CA GLY A 158 7.01 3.10 18.28
C GLY A 158 6.69 2.16 17.13
N ASN A 159 7.58 2.02 16.15
CA ASN A 159 7.39 1.09 15.05
C ASN A 159 7.16 -0.35 15.54
N ARG A 160 7.98 -0.80 16.51
CA ARG A 160 7.84 -2.15 17.08
C ARG A 160 6.53 -2.33 17.85
N VAL A 161 6.22 -1.40 18.74
CA VAL A 161 5.00 -1.46 19.55
C VAL A 161 3.76 -1.42 18.68
N PHE A 162 3.72 -0.50 17.70
CA PHE A 162 2.54 -0.31 16.86
C PHE A 162 2.32 -1.48 15.90
N LEU A 163 3.37 -2.02 15.30
CA LEU A 163 3.23 -3.20 14.43
C LEU A 163 2.72 -4.40 15.22
N ASN A 164 3.28 -4.70 16.40
CA ASN A 164 2.78 -5.79 17.23
C ASN A 164 1.30 -5.60 17.60
N THR A 165 0.92 -4.39 18.00
CA THR A 165 -0.48 -4.08 18.33
C THR A 165 -1.39 -4.23 17.11
N LEU A 166 -0.96 -3.76 15.93
CA LEU A 166 -1.73 -3.88 14.70
C LEU A 166 -1.82 -5.33 14.22
N GLU A 167 -0.79 -6.16 14.44
CA GLU A 167 -0.82 -7.60 14.17
C GLU A 167 -1.90 -8.31 14.99
N GLU A 168 -2.06 -7.94 16.27
CA GLU A 168 -3.15 -8.47 17.10
C GLU A 168 -4.52 -8.02 16.61
N TRP A 169 -4.64 -6.80 16.12
CA TRP A 169 -5.94 -6.23 15.70
C TRP A 169 -6.40 -6.73 14.33
N ILE A 170 -5.50 -6.94 13.39
CA ILE A 170 -5.83 -7.34 12.00
C ILE A 170 -6.42 -8.75 11.93
N VAL A 171 -6.20 -9.59 12.94
CA VAL A 171 -6.72 -10.95 13.04
C VAL A 171 -8.21 -11.00 13.41
N GLU A 172 -8.77 -9.92 13.99
CA GLU A 172 -10.14 -9.85 14.47
C GLU A 172 -11.15 -9.65 13.31
N LYS A 173 -11.45 -10.70 12.52
CA LYS A 173 -12.62 -10.82 11.59
C LYS A 173 -12.89 -9.62 10.65
N THR A 174 -11.89 -8.85 10.28
CA THR A 174 -11.99 -7.75 9.32
C THR A 174 -11.25 -8.11 8.04
N ASP A 175 -11.69 -7.56 6.90
CA ASP A 175 -10.86 -7.59 5.70
C ASP A 175 -9.56 -6.83 5.98
N PRO A 176 -8.37 -7.50 5.86
CA PRO A 176 -7.10 -6.85 6.20
C PRO A 176 -6.77 -5.64 5.34
N GLY A 177 -7.19 -5.67 4.07
CA GLY A 177 -7.01 -4.55 3.16
C GLY A 177 -7.85 -3.35 3.58
N ASP A 178 -9.12 -3.56 3.90
CA ASP A 178 -10.03 -2.51 4.37
C ASP A 178 -9.61 -1.98 5.75
N PHE A 179 -9.15 -2.83 6.65
CA PHE A 179 -8.59 -2.40 7.94
C PHE A 179 -7.41 -1.45 7.77
N ASN A 180 -6.44 -1.81 6.93
CA ASN A 180 -5.27 -0.98 6.64
C ASN A 180 -5.67 0.34 5.98
N GLN A 181 -6.52 0.29 4.97
CA GLN A 181 -7.00 1.48 4.26
C GLN A 181 -7.83 2.40 5.17
N ALA A 182 -8.62 1.84 6.09
CA ALA A 182 -9.39 2.60 7.07
C ALA A 182 -8.48 3.40 8.01
N LEU A 183 -7.41 2.78 8.54
CA LEU A 183 -6.44 3.47 9.39
C LEU A 183 -5.68 4.57 8.65
N MET A 184 -5.27 4.32 7.41
CA MET A 184 -4.61 5.33 6.57
C MET A 184 -5.54 6.52 6.27
N ASP A 185 -6.82 6.27 5.94
CA ASP A 185 -7.80 7.33 5.71
C ASP A 185 -8.12 8.08 6.99
N TYR A 186 -8.33 7.40 8.10
CA TYR A 186 -8.57 8.04 9.38
C TYR A 186 -7.41 8.97 9.77
N GLY A 187 -6.18 8.51 9.56
CA GLY A 187 -4.99 9.33 9.81
C GLY A 187 -4.85 10.53 8.88
N SER A 188 -5.34 10.44 7.64
CA SER A 188 -5.23 11.54 6.68
C SER A 188 -6.40 12.54 6.71
N LEU A 189 -7.59 12.12 7.16
CA LEU A 189 -8.82 12.92 7.12
C LEU A 189 -9.24 13.46 8.48
N ILE A 190 -8.98 12.72 9.55
CA ILE A 190 -9.49 13.03 10.89
C ILE A 190 -8.34 13.32 11.85
N CYS A 191 -7.34 12.44 11.91
CA CYS A 191 -6.22 12.55 12.85
C CYS A 191 -5.01 13.22 12.16
N THR A 192 -5.23 14.44 11.66
CA THR A 192 -4.22 15.25 10.94
C THR A 192 -3.22 15.93 11.86
#